data_c11e7249b0f84ba19f234c9323219747
#
_entry.id   c11e7249b0f84ba19f234c9323219747
#
_cell.length_a   1.000
_cell.length_b   1.000
_cell.length_c   1.000
_cell.angle_alpha   90.00
_cell.angle_beta   90.00
_cell.angle_gamma   90.00
#
_symmetry.space_group_name_H-M   'P 1'
#
loop_
_entity.id
_entity.type
_entity.pdbx_description
1 polymer ?
#
loop_
_entity_poly.entity_id
_entity_poly.type
_entity_poly.pdbx_seq_one_letter_code
_entity_poly.pdbx_strand_id
1 'polypeptide(L)'
;MTRNFLVLMMLVGMFTSMLGSCFSRSPRSVGSSGVSERSLVATNAGADSGSSSQPSDGTVELKRSSDGHFYADVSVNGAWVHALVDTGASAIALSRDDARKAGIATSIGMPNVVGEGADGDVRGEYVTLHQVTLGNKTVEDLPAVVLNSGETTLLGQSFLSKFASVEIKGDAMVLR
;
A
#
# COMPACT_ATOMS: atom_id res chain seq x y z
N MET A 1 23.98 -26.30 -1.55
CA MET A 1 22.87 -25.36 -1.26
C MET A 1 23.29 -23.91 -1.55
N THR A 2 23.95 -23.63 -2.67
CA THR A 2 24.59 -22.33 -2.95
C THR A 2 24.28 -21.77 -4.35
N ARG A 3 23.12 -22.09 -4.92
CA ARG A 3 22.83 -21.74 -6.33
C ARG A 3 21.68 -20.76 -6.52
N ASN A 4 20.98 -20.32 -5.45
CA ASN A 4 19.88 -19.36 -5.53
C ASN A 4 20.23 -17.95 -4.99
N PHE A 5 21.48 -17.74 -4.58
CA PHE A 5 21.90 -16.46 -3.98
C PHE A 5 22.34 -15.39 -5.01
N LEU A 6 22.47 -15.76 -6.28
CA LEU A 6 23.05 -14.89 -7.32
C LEU A 6 22.04 -14.12 -8.17
N VAL A 7 20.75 -14.36 -8.01
CA VAL A 7 19.70 -13.68 -8.80
C VAL A 7 19.13 -12.44 -8.12
N LEU A 8 19.33 -12.28 -6.81
CA LEU A 8 18.79 -11.17 -6.04
C LEU A 8 19.65 -9.89 -6.05
N MET A 9 20.86 -9.94 -6.59
CA MET A 9 21.81 -8.81 -6.56
C MET A 9 21.79 -7.91 -7.81
N MET A 10 20.92 -8.11 -8.78
CA MET A 10 20.97 -7.38 -10.07
C MET A 10 19.91 -6.29 -10.27
N LEU A 11 19.12 -5.92 -9.27
CA LEU A 11 18.07 -4.91 -9.43
C LEU A 11 18.25 -3.60 -8.63
N VAL A 12 19.39 -3.38 -7.99
CA VAL A 12 19.62 -2.16 -7.16
C VAL A 12 20.58 -1.14 -7.81
N GLY A 13 20.97 -1.30 -9.04
CA GLY A 13 22.03 -0.51 -9.65
C GLY A 13 21.65 0.32 -10.85
N MET A 14 20.59 1.16 -10.85
CA MET A 14 20.46 2.17 -11.92
C MET A 14 19.43 3.26 -11.61
N PHE A 15 19.72 4.14 -10.65
CA PHE A 15 19.02 5.42 -10.59
C PHE A 15 19.92 6.49 -9.97
N THR A 16 20.91 6.96 -10.73
CA THR A 16 21.58 8.23 -10.44
C THR A 16 21.73 9.04 -11.71
N SER A 17 21.39 10.32 -11.59
CA SER A 17 21.66 11.46 -12.48
C SER A 17 20.66 11.73 -13.60
N MET A 18 19.82 12.73 -13.38
CA MET A 18 19.71 13.88 -14.26
C MET A 18 19.06 15.07 -13.54
N LEU A 19 19.89 15.87 -12.87
CA LEU A 19 19.56 17.26 -12.58
C LEU A 19 19.75 18.05 -13.90
N GLY A 20 18.66 18.60 -14.41
CA GLY A 20 18.66 19.53 -15.54
C GLY A 20 17.83 20.74 -15.18
N SER A 21 18.50 21.80 -14.74
CA SER A 21 17.95 23.14 -14.53
C SER A 21 17.40 23.73 -15.82
N CYS A 22 16.16 24.24 -15.80
CA CYS A 22 15.75 25.29 -16.75
C CYS A 22 14.91 26.32 -16.02
N PHE A 23 15.60 27.38 -15.65
CA PHE A 23 15.09 28.67 -15.25
C PHE A 23 14.62 29.40 -16.53
N SER A 24 13.38 29.80 -16.62
CA SER A 24 12.94 30.80 -17.58
C SER A 24 11.82 31.67 -17.05
N ARG A 25 12.13 32.89 -17.10
CA ARG A 25 11.60 34.16 -16.62
C ARG A 25 10.31 34.56 -17.32
N SER A 26 9.42 35.21 -16.57
CA SER A 26 8.23 35.97 -16.98
C SER A 26 8.46 36.97 -18.13
N PRO A 27 7.35 37.44 -18.77
CA PRO A 27 6.96 38.80 -18.38
C PRO A 27 5.46 39.02 -18.14
N ARG A 28 5.22 40.06 -17.37
CA ARG A 28 3.96 40.74 -17.04
C ARG A 28 3.27 41.29 -18.29
N SER A 29 1.95 41.21 -18.35
CA SER A 29 1.16 42.25 -18.98
C SER A 29 -0.11 42.53 -18.15
N VAL A 30 -0.32 43.81 -17.96
CA VAL A 30 -1.36 44.49 -17.20
C VAL A 30 -2.56 44.77 -18.13
N GLY A 31 -3.77 44.76 -17.59
CA GLY A 31 -4.94 45.46 -18.20
C GLY A 31 -6.20 44.61 -18.22
N SER A 32 -7.11 45.01 -17.46
CA SER A 32 -8.31 45.80 -17.58
C SER A 32 -9.62 45.05 -17.27
N SER A 33 -10.24 45.54 -16.24
CA SER A 33 -11.66 45.65 -15.88
C SER A 33 -12.73 44.99 -16.75
N GLY A 34 -13.64 44.22 -16.10
CA GLY A 34 -14.94 43.83 -16.61
C GLY A 34 -15.77 43.18 -15.50
N VAL A 35 -16.70 43.97 -14.94
CA VAL A 35 -17.74 43.56 -13.99
C VAL A 35 -18.79 42.77 -14.74
N SER A 36 -19.22 41.62 -14.30
CA SER A 36 -20.66 41.29 -14.14
C SER A 36 -20.92 39.81 -13.75
N GLU A 37 -21.77 39.68 -12.77
CA GLU A 37 -22.83 38.70 -12.50
C GLU A 37 -22.53 37.23 -12.18
N ARG A 38 -22.87 37.00 -10.94
CA ARG A 38 -23.48 35.82 -10.29
C ARG A 38 -23.86 34.64 -11.21
N SER A 39 -23.24 33.52 -10.93
CA SER A 39 -23.93 32.24 -10.90
C SER A 39 -23.30 31.33 -9.85
N LEU A 40 -24.07 31.04 -8.81
CA LEU A 40 -23.73 30.06 -7.76
C LEU A 40 -23.89 28.68 -8.39
N VAL A 41 -22.80 28.07 -8.81
CA VAL A 41 -22.72 26.64 -9.06
C VAL A 41 -21.74 26.08 -8.02
N ALA A 42 -22.29 25.39 -7.05
CA ALA A 42 -21.54 24.58 -6.12
C ALA A 42 -20.86 23.46 -6.90
N THR A 43 -19.58 23.64 -7.24
CA THR A 43 -18.75 22.55 -7.73
C THR A 43 -18.25 21.80 -6.50
N ASN A 44 -18.91 20.68 -6.20
CA ASN A 44 -18.34 19.65 -5.36
C ASN A 44 -16.97 19.30 -5.94
N ALA A 45 -15.91 19.68 -5.24
CA ALA A 45 -14.59 19.09 -5.43
C ALA A 45 -14.72 17.61 -5.03
N GLY A 46 -14.88 16.75 -6.03
CA GLY A 46 -14.84 15.31 -5.86
C GLY A 46 -13.47 14.93 -5.32
N ALA A 47 -13.44 14.48 -4.07
CA ALA A 47 -12.37 13.65 -3.61
C ALA A 47 -12.34 12.43 -4.55
N ASP A 48 -11.23 12.22 -5.22
CA ASP A 48 -10.96 11.02 -6.02
C ASP A 48 -10.78 9.84 -5.05
N SER A 49 -11.92 9.36 -4.57
CA SER A 49 -12.01 8.09 -3.87
C SER A 49 -11.88 7.02 -4.94
N GLY A 50 -10.70 6.42 -5.05
CA GLY A 50 -10.46 5.28 -5.92
C GLY A 50 -11.49 4.19 -5.65
N SER A 51 -12.60 4.25 -6.38
CA SER A 51 -13.66 3.26 -6.35
C SER A 51 -13.11 1.97 -6.93
N SER A 52 -12.77 1.01 -6.08
CA SER A 52 -12.59 -0.37 -6.49
C SER A 52 -13.93 -0.88 -7.00
N SER A 53 -14.11 -0.93 -8.32
CA SER A 53 -15.23 -1.62 -8.93
C SER A 53 -15.07 -3.12 -8.63
N GLN A 54 -15.89 -3.65 -7.71
CA GLN A 54 -15.92 -5.07 -7.41
C GLN A 54 -16.71 -5.80 -8.51
N PRO A 55 -16.07 -6.70 -9.28
CA PRO A 55 -16.82 -7.66 -10.08
C PRO A 55 -17.64 -8.56 -9.16
N SER A 56 -18.83 -8.93 -9.59
CA SER A 56 -19.80 -9.73 -8.82
C SER A 56 -19.41 -11.18 -8.54
N ASP A 57 -18.22 -11.63 -8.97
CA ASP A 57 -17.72 -13.01 -8.83
C ASP A 57 -16.67 -13.20 -7.72
N GLY A 58 -16.47 -12.19 -6.87
CA GLY A 58 -15.46 -12.26 -5.81
C GLY A 58 -14.06 -11.87 -6.23
N THR A 59 -13.87 -11.47 -7.47
CA THR A 59 -12.61 -10.93 -7.98
C THR A 59 -12.37 -9.52 -7.40
N VAL A 60 -11.16 -9.28 -6.93
CA VAL A 60 -10.71 -7.94 -6.53
C VAL A 60 -9.75 -7.43 -7.60
N GLU A 61 -10.04 -6.26 -8.15
CA GLU A 61 -9.18 -5.57 -9.09
C GLU A 61 -8.60 -4.32 -8.46
N LEU A 62 -7.27 -4.21 -8.45
CA LEU A 62 -6.52 -3.08 -7.92
C LEU A 62 -5.82 -2.37 -9.06
N LYS A 63 -5.94 -1.05 -9.09
CA LYS A 63 -5.26 -0.22 -10.07
C LYS A 63 -3.85 0.13 -9.57
N ARG A 64 -2.88 0.18 -10.49
CA ARG A 64 -1.52 0.62 -10.17
C ARG A 64 -1.53 2.09 -9.75
N SER A 65 -0.93 2.38 -8.61
CA SER A 65 -0.75 3.74 -8.11
C SER A 65 0.34 4.48 -8.89
N SER A 66 0.39 5.80 -8.76
CA SER A 66 1.37 6.66 -9.45
C SER A 66 2.83 6.37 -9.06
N ASP A 67 3.06 5.75 -7.91
CA ASP A 67 4.37 5.28 -7.44
C ASP A 67 4.77 3.91 -8.00
N GLY A 68 3.92 3.31 -8.84
CA GLY A 68 4.14 2.01 -9.46
C GLY A 68 3.69 0.80 -8.65
N HIS A 69 3.16 1.00 -7.44
CA HIS A 69 2.72 -0.08 -6.55
C HIS A 69 1.21 -0.32 -6.63
N PHE A 70 0.77 -1.41 -6.00
CA PHE A 70 -0.64 -1.74 -5.82
C PHE A 70 -1.00 -1.64 -4.35
N TYR A 71 -2.10 -0.98 -4.07
CA TYR A 71 -2.63 -0.81 -2.72
C TYR A 71 -4.05 -1.37 -2.64
N ALA A 72 -4.38 -1.89 -1.47
CA ALA A 72 -5.71 -2.40 -1.17
C ALA A 72 -6.21 -1.82 0.16
N ASP A 73 -7.48 -1.41 0.18
CA ASP A 73 -8.16 -1.09 1.43
C ASP A 73 -8.73 -2.37 2.01
N VAL A 74 -8.11 -2.83 3.10
CA VAL A 74 -8.45 -4.10 3.76
C VAL A 74 -9.00 -3.82 5.16
N SER A 75 -10.01 -4.58 5.55
CA SER A 75 -10.52 -4.54 6.93
C SER A 75 -9.71 -5.51 7.79
N VAL A 76 -9.05 -5.00 8.82
CA VAL A 76 -8.31 -5.77 9.82
C VAL A 76 -9.01 -5.63 11.16
N ASN A 77 -9.56 -6.70 11.71
CA ASN A 77 -10.36 -6.70 12.94
C ASN A 77 -11.48 -5.63 12.94
N GLY A 78 -12.04 -5.33 11.75
CA GLY A 78 -13.06 -4.30 11.58
C GLY A 78 -12.55 -2.88 11.32
N ALA A 79 -11.25 -2.62 11.43
CA ALA A 79 -10.65 -1.32 11.07
C ALA A 79 -10.17 -1.31 9.62
N TRP A 80 -10.46 -0.24 8.88
CA TRP A 80 -9.94 -0.05 7.52
C TRP A 80 -8.47 0.35 7.53
N VAL A 81 -7.67 -0.37 6.77
CA VAL A 81 -6.23 -0.19 6.62
C VAL A 81 -5.89 -0.10 5.13
N HIS A 82 -5.16 0.92 4.74
CA HIS A 82 -4.60 1.06 3.40
C HIS A 82 -3.26 0.34 3.34
N ALA A 83 -3.22 -0.82 2.69
CA ALA A 83 -2.06 -1.72 2.69
C ALA A 83 -1.42 -1.82 1.31
N LEU A 84 -0.10 -1.80 1.26
CA LEU A 84 0.68 -2.15 0.07
C LEU A 84 0.59 -3.65 -0.17
N VAL A 85 0.21 -4.06 -1.37
CA VAL A 85 0.23 -5.48 -1.77
C VAL A 85 1.66 -5.89 -2.09
N ASP A 86 2.24 -6.69 -1.21
CA ASP A 86 3.64 -7.11 -1.30
C ASP A 86 3.78 -8.63 -1.41
N THR A 87 4.02 -9.11 -2.63
CA THR A 87 4.23 -10.54 -2.90
C THR A 87 5.57 -11.06 -2.37
N GLY A 88 6.49 -10.18 -1.99
CA GLY A 88 7.78 -10.52 -1.37
C GLY A 88 7.71 -10.67 0.16
N ALA A 89 6.66 -10.12 0.80
CA ALA A 89 6.46 -10.27 2.23
C ALA A 89 5.82 -11.62 2.56
N SER A 90 6.38 -12.36 3.53
CA SER A 90 5.85 -13.68 3.94
C SER A 90 4.54 -13.58 4.70
N ALA A 91 4.32 -12.50 5.46
CA ALA A 91 3.17 -12.28 6.31
C ALA A 91 2.59 -10.88 6.13
N ILE A 92 1.40 -10.64 6.69
CA ILE A 92 0.94 -9.27 6.91
C ILE A 92 1.88 -8.60 7.90
N ALA A 93 2.37 -7.41 7.55
CA ALA A 93 3.18 -6.59 8.42
C ALA A 93 2.48 -5.25 8.66
N LEU A 94 1.89 -5.08 9.84
CA LEU A 94 1.15 -3.88 10.20
C LEU A 94 2.08 -2.77 10.66
N SER A 95 1.79 -1.53 10.25
CA SER A 95 2.33 -0.35 10.91
C SER A 95 1.79 -0.28 12.35
N ARG A 96 2.51 0.39 13.25
CA ARG A 96 2.03 0.57 14.65
C ARG A 96 0.70 1.32 14.71
N ASP A 97 0.50 2.27 13.82
CA ASP A 97 -0.72 3.07 13.78
C ASP A 97 -1.92 2.25 13.34
N ASP A 98 -1.74 1.41 12.32
CA ASP A 98 -2.81 0.54 11.85
C ASP A 98 -3.11 -0.59 12.83
N ALA A 99 -2.08 -1.15 13.48
CA ALA A 99 -2.27 -2.10 14.57
C ALA A 99 -3.13 -1.50 15.70
N ARG A 100 -2.84 -0.25 16.09
CA ARG A 100 -3.60 0.47 17.11
C ARG A 100 -5.05 0.71 16.68
N LYS A 101 -5.29 1.14 15.40
CA LYS A 101 -6.64 1.28 14.84
C LYS A 101 -7.40 -0.04 14.85
N ALA A 102 -6.72 -1.15 14.56
CA ALA A 102 -7.28 -2.50 14.57
C ALA A 102 -7.43 -3.11 15.97
N GLY A 103 -7.22 -2.33 17.04
CA GLY A 103 -7.36 -2.77 18.42
C GLY A 103 -6.31 -3.80 18.86
N ILE A 104 -5.18 -3.87 18.18
CA ILE A 104 -4.10 -4.80 18.49
C ILE A 104 -3.18 -4.16 19.53
N ALA A 105 -3.13 -4.78 20.71
CA ALA A 105 -2.20 -4.37 21.75
C ALA A 105 -0.78 -4.82 21.40
N THR A 106 0.18 -3.89 21.46
CA THR A 106 1.59 -4.18 21.31
C THR A 106 2.32 -3.97 22.62
N SER A 107 3.30 -4.81 22.91
CA SER A 107 4.09 -4.71 24.14
C SER A 107 4.96 -3.44 24.14
N ILE A 108 5.12 -2.85 25.33
CA ILE A 108 6.12 -1.81 25.58
C ILE A 108 7.42 -2.53 25.94
N GLY A 109 8.11 -3.07 24.93
CA GLY A 109 9.31 -3.85 25.17
C GLY A 109 10.31 -3.71 24.03
N MET A 110 11.45 -4.40 24.14
CA MET A 110 12.38 -4.49 23.02
C MET A 110 11.77 -5.39 21.93
N PRO A 111 11.59 -4.86 20.71
CA PRO A 111 11.05 -5.65 19.62
C PRO A 111 12.02 -6.78 19.24
N ASN A 112 11.45 -7.95 18.96
CA ASN A 112 12.23 -9.09 18.47
C ASN A 112 12.60 -8.90 16.99
N VAL A 113 13.65 -9.61 16.55
CA VAL A 113 13.88 -9.79 15.11
C VAL A 113 12.80 -10.76 14.60
N VAL A 114 11.96 -10.29 13.70
CA VAL A 114 10.81 -11.03 13.15
C VAL A 114 11.03 -11.45 11.70
N GLY A 115 12.10 -10.98 11.09
CA GLY A 115 12.47 -11.29 9.71
C GLY A 115 13.72 -10.56 9.28
N GLU A 116 14.05 -10.70 8.00
CA GLU A 116 15.15 -10.02 7.34
C GLU A 116 14.58 -9.29 6.11
N GLY A 117 14.90 -8.04 5.97
CA GLY A 117 14.52 -7.18 4.86
C GLY A 117 15.72 -6.71 4.06
N ALA A 118 15.50 -5.89 3.04
CA ALA A 118 16.58 -5.36 2.19
C ALA A 118 17.61 -4.54 2.98
N ASP A 119 17.19 -3.88 4.06
CA ASP A 119 18.02 -3.03 4.91
C ASP A 119 18.52 -3.75 6.18
N GLY A 120 18.36 -5.08 6.28
CA GLY A 120 18.78 -5.90 7.40
C GLY A 120 17.62 -6.40 8.27
N ASP A 121 17.88 -6.60 9.57
CA ASP A 121 16.92 -7.14 10.52
C ASP A 121 15.64 -6.34 10.61
N VAL A 122 14.51 -6.97 10.35
CA VAL A 122 13.17 -6.43 10.60
C VAL A 122 12.78 -6.73 12.04
N ARG A 123 12.47 -5.68 12.78
CA ARG A 123 12.08 -5.79 14.19
C ARG A 123 10.59 -5.52 14.36
N GLY A 124 9.97 -6.32 15.21
CA GLY A 124 8.53 -6.23 15.43
C GLY A 124 8.05 -7.22 16.48
N GLU A 125 6.74 -7.41 16.52
CA GLU A 125 6.05 -8.32 17.44
C GLU A 125 5.11 -9.22 16.64
N TYR A 126 5.16 -10.53 16.88
CA TYR A 126 4.20 -11.47 16.31
C TYR A 126 2.84 -11.31 16.96
N VAL A 127 1.81 -11.24 16.15
CA VAL A 127 0.42 -11.12 16.58
C VAL A 127 -0.47 -12.06 15.75
N THR A 128 -1.69 -12.30 16.24
CA THR A 128 -2.73 -12.99 15.48
C THR A 128 -3.85 -11.99 15.18
N LEU A 129 -4.21 -11.86 13.92
CA LEU A 129 -5.35 -11.06 13.47
C LEU A 129 -6.59 -11.95 13.54
N HIS A 130 -7.62 -11.51 14.25
CA HIS A 130 -8.87 -12.27 14.34
C HIS A 130 -9.56 -12.38 12.99
N GLN A 131 -9.55 -11.31 12.21
CA GLN A 131 -10.21 -11.28 10.92
C GLN A 131 -9.53 -10.30 9.97
N VAL A 132 -9.31 -10.74 8.73
CA VAL A 132 -8.85 -9.88 7.63
C VAL A 132 -9.78 -10.06 6.44
N THR A 133 -10.32 -8.97 5.90
CA THR A 133 -11.28 -9.01 4.78
C THR A 133 -10.83 -8.09 3.66
N LEU A 134 -10.80 -8.61 2.45
CA LEU A 134 -10.60 -7.86 1.21
C LEU A 134 -11.62 -8.33 0.17
N GLY A 135 -12.46 -7.41 -0.29
CA GLY A 135 -13.59 -7.78 -1.14
C GLY A 135 -14.55 -8.73 -0.41
N ASN A 136 -14.78 -9.87 -0.99
CA ASN A 136 -15.58 -10.96 -0.40
C ASN A 136 -14.74 -12.03 0.30
N LYS A 137 -13.40 -11.92 0.28
CA LYS A 137 -12.49 -12.85 0.94
C LYS A 137 -12.29 -12.45 2.39
N THR A 138 -12.68 -13.31 3.30
CA THR A 138 -12.43 -13.17 4.74
C THR A 138 -11.57 -14.33 5.21
N VAL A 139 -10.55 -14.03 6.00
CA VAL A 139 -9.66 -15.01 6.63
C VAL A 139 -9.60 -14.71 8.11
N GLU A 140 -9.76 -15.73 8.93
CA GLU A 140 -9.70 -15.64 10.40
C GLU A 140 -8.38 -16.19 10.92
N ASP A 141 -8.02 -15.76 12.14
CA ASP A 141 -6.85 -16.21 12.91
C ASP A 141 -5.54 -16.20 12.13
N LEU A 142 -5.30 -15.09 11.44
CA LEU A 142 -4.16 -14.95 10.55
C LEU A 142 -2.91 -14.46 11.30
N PRO A 143 -1.78 -15.18 11.24
CA PRO A 143 -0.53 -14.71 11.81
C PRO A 143 -0.01 -13.49 11.04
N ALA A 144 0.44 -12.50 11.80
CA ALA A 144 0.96 -11.23 11.31
C ALA A 144 2.08 -10.71 12.22
N VAL A 145 2.69 -9.61 11.80
CA VAL A 145 3.72 -8.90 12.56
C VAL A 145 3.30 -7.44 12.70
N VAL A 146 3.48 -6.87 13.88
CA VAL A 146 3.46 -5.41 14.05
C VAL A 146 4.89 -4.90 13.98
N LEU A 147 5.19 -4.08 12.99
CA LEU A 147 6.51 -3.53 12.77
C LEU A 147 6.89 -2.52 13.85
N ASN A 148 8.15 -2.52 14.27
CA ASN A 148 8.66 -1.51 15.21
C ASN A 148 8.82 -0.14 14.56
N SER A 149 9.07 -0.09 13.28
CA SER A 149 9.27 1.11 12.46
C SER A 149 8.65 0.92 11.08
N GLY A 150 8.36 2.02 10.42
CA GLY A 150 7.67 2.04 9.14
C GLY A 150 6.20 2.45 9.28
N GLU A 151 5.72 3.19 8.29
CA GLU A 151 4.37 3.75 8.29
C GLU A 151 3.41 2.95 7.39
N THR A 152 3.96 2.12 6.50
CA THR A 152 3.18 1.37 5.52
C THR A 152 2.91 -0.04 6.01
N THR A 153 1.64 -0.42 6.01
CA THR A 153 1.22 -1.81 6.22
C THR A 153 1.41 -2.60 4.94
N LEU A 154 1.98 -3.81 5.05
CA LEU A 154 2.19 -4.73 3.94
C LEU A 154 1.17 -5.87 3.99
N LEU A 155 0.54 -6.16 2.87
CA LEU A 155 -0.36 -7.30 2.66
C LEU A 155 0.42 -8.43 1.98
N GLY A 156 0.97 -9.34 2.78
CA GLY A 156 1.89 -10.38 2.33
C GLY A 156 1.25 -11.72 2.05
N GLN A 157 2.10 -12.72 1.80
CA GLN A 157 1.73 -14.07 1.35
C GLN A 157 0.81 -14.82 2.32
N SER A 158 0.89 -14.57 3.62
CA SER A 158 -0.02 -15.21 4.58
C SER A 158 -1.50 -14.99 4.24
N PHE A 159 -1.83 -13.84 3.62
CA PHE A 159 -3.18 -13.52 3.13
C PHE A 159 -3.32 -13.73 1.62
N LEU A 160 -2.35 -13.29 0.81
CA LEU A 160 -2.45 -13.36 -0.66
C LEU A 160 -2.58 -14.81 -1.17
N SER A 161 -1.97 -15.77 -0.49
CA SER A 161 -2.10 -17.21 -0.80
C SER A 161 -3.51 -17.80 -0.57
N LYS A 162 -4.42 -17.03 0.02
CA LYS A 162 -5.82 -17.45 0.18
C LYS A 162 -6.67 -17.18 -1.05
N PHE A 163 -6.15 -16.43 -2.01
CA PHE A 163 -6.72 -16.30 -3.35
C PHE A 163 -6.24 -17.44 -4.24
N ALA A 164 -7.07 -17.83 -5.19
CA ALA A 164 -6.70 -18.86 -6.17
C ALA A 164 -5.62 -18.37 -7.13
N SER A 165 -5.63 -17.06 -7.43
CA SER A 165 -4.59 -16.43 -8.25
C SER A 165 -4.40 -14.96 -7.88
N VAL A 166 -3.16 -14.49 -8.07
CA VAL A 166 -2.76 -13.07 -8.05
C VAL A 166 -2.06 -12.79 -9.38
N GLU A 167 -2.68 -12.00 -10.24
CA GLU A 167 -2.20 -11.74 -11.60
C GLU A 167 -2.01 -10.25 -11.81
N ILE A 168 -0.90 -9.85 -12.45
CA ILE A 168 -0.67 -8.47 -12.89
C ILE A 168 -0.84 -8.41 -14.40
N LYS A 169 -1.74 -7.54 -14.86
CA LYS A 169 -2.03 -7.31 -16.28
C LYS A 169 -1.97 -5.81 -16.57
N GLY A 170 -0.84 -5.35 -17.13
CA GLY A 170 -0.61 -3.91 -17.32
C GLY A 170 -0.67 -3.15 -16.00
N ASP A 171 -1.61 -2.22 -15.91
CA ASP A 171 -1.81 -1.37 -14.72
C ASP A 171 -2.87 -1.91 -13.74
N ALA A 172 -3.28 -3.16 -13.90
CA ALA A 172 -4.21 -3.82 -12.99
C ALA A 172 -3.58 -5.04 -12.31
N MET A 173 -3.86 -5.22 -11.01
CA MET A 173 -3.64 -6.47 -10.29
C MET A 173 -4.99 -7.09 -9.98
N VAL A 174 -5.15 -8.35 -10.33
CA VAL A 174 -6.40 -9.12 -10.19
C VAL A 174 -6.19 -10.27 -9.22
N LEU A 175 -6.98 -10.28 -8.14
CA LEU A 175 -7.01 -11.34 -7.14
C LEU A 175 -8.33 -12.11 -7.28
N ARG A 176 -8.27 -13.48 -7.33
CA ARG A 176 -9.44 -14.38 -7.49
C ARG A 176 -9.47 -15.45 -6.42
#